data_cb2559d659335a52adc17debb75009e6
#
_entry.id   cb2559d659335a52adc17debb75009e6
#
_cell.length_a   1.000
_cell.length_b   1.000
_cell.length_c   1.000
_cell.angle_alpha   90.00
_cell.angle_beta   90.00
_cell.angle_gamma   90.00
#
_symmetry.space_group_name_H-M   'P 1'
#
loop_
_entity.id
_entity.type
_entity.pdbx_description
1 polymer ?
#
loop_
_entity_poly.entity_id
_entity_poly.type
_entity_poly.pdbx_seq_one_letter_code
_entity_poly.pdbx_strand_id
1 'polypeptide(L)'
;MTSSNSTPLSILCIASFFKGEDFMRGAKEAGCIVYLVTSSQLRHAEWPRESLDDIFFVDDIDGVKGHWNMQEVIGGLAWLMRTKPIDRIVSLDDFDVEKGAELREHFRIPGMGQTTCRYFRDKLAMRMKAKELNIRVPQFNSLFNDNDVNHYLDTVAAPWLIKPRGEASATGIKKAHSKEEAWDIINNLGDNRHKCLIEQFRPAMFITLML
;
A
#
# COMPACT_ATOMS: atom_id res chain seq x y z
N MET A 1 6.79 31.82 31.37
CA MET A 1 6.79 30.82 30.29
C MET A 1 5.87 29.69 30.74
N THR A 2 4.63 29.68 30.31
CA THR A 2 3.67 28.63 30.65
C THR A 2 4.00 27.42 29.77
N SER A 3 4.59 26.38 30.32
CA SER A 3 4.68 25.07 29.68
C SER A 3 3.26 24.57 29.44
N SER A 4 2.80 24.60 28.20
CA SER A 4 1.58 23.89 27.82
C SER A 4 1.84 22.40 28.04
N ASN A 5 1.23 21.82 29.09
CA ASN A 5 1.14 20.38 29.29
C ASN A 5 0.26 19.82 28.17
N SER A 6 0.78 19.73 26.94
CA SER A 6 0.12 18.99 25.89
C SER A 6 0.33 17.49 26.18
N THR A 7 -0.76 16.73 26.22
CA THR A 7 -0.68 15.28 26.29
C THR A 7 0.20 14.74 25.15
N PRO A 8 1.14 13.83 25.42
CA PRO A 8 1.97 13.26 24.37
C PRO A 8 1.13 12.68 23.24
N LEU A 9 1.53 12.95 21.97
CA LEU A 9 0.87 12.40 20.79
C LEU A 9 1.07 10.88 20.76
N SER A 10 0.02 10.11 20.61
CA SER A 10 0.09 8.66 20.47
C SER A 10 0.03 8.22 19.00
N ILE A 11 0.99 7.41 18.60
CA ILE A 11 1.17 6.94 17.24
C ILE A 11 1.10 5.42 17.20
N LEU A 12 0.22 4.87 16.38
CA LEU A 12 0.22 3.46 16.03
C LEU A 12 0.98 3.26 14.71
N CYS A 13 2.10 2.59 14.77
CA CYS A 13 2.88 2.15 13.62
C CYS A 13 2.36 0.81 13.11
N ILE A 14 2.23 0.65 11.79
CA ILE A 14 1.86 -0.60 11.13
C ILE A 14 3.03 -1.03 10.26
N ALA A 15 3.55 -2.23 10.51
CA ALA A 15 4.65 -2.82 9.79
C ALA A 15 4.46 -4.34 9.64
N SER A 16 3.91 -4.80 8.52
CA SER A 16 3.84 -6.22 8.20
C SER A 16 5.18 -6.80 7.74
N PHE A 17 6.15 -5.94 7.45
CA PHE A 17 7.55 -6.26 7.18
C PHE A 17 8.46 -5.56 8.19
N PHE A 18 9.66 -6.07 8.38
CA PHE A 18 10.63 -5.45 9.29
C PHE A 18 11.19 -4.17 8.66
N LYS A 19 10.58 -3.04 9.01
CA LYS A 19 10.93 -1.69 8.52
C LYS A 19 10.43 -0.61 9.47
N GLY A 20 11.02 0.58 9.36
CA GLY A 20 10.57 1.79 10.01
C GLY A 20 11.14 2.01 11.42
N GLU A 21 12.22 1.32 11.77
CA GLU A 21 12.87 1.41 13.08
C GLU A 21 13.30 2.85 13.39
N ASP A 22 13.85 3.57 12.42
CA ASP A 22 14.28 4.95 12.60
C ASP A 22 13.09 5.90 12.82
N PHE A 23 11.95 5.64 12.15
CA PHE A 23 10.74 6.40 12.43
C PHE A 23 10.27 6.20 13.88
N MET A 24 10.26 4.97 14.38
CA MET A 24 9.85 4.67 15.74
C MET A 24 10.79 5.31 16.77
N ARG A 25 12.10 5.26 16.55
CA ARG A 25 13.10 5.95 17.39
C ARG A 25 12.87 7.46 17.37
N GLY A 26 12.78 8.07 16.20
CA GLY A 26 12.55 9.52 16.09
C GLY A 26 11.23 9.98 16.70
N ALA A 27 10.15 9.20 16.56
CA ALA A 27 8.87 9.49 17.20
C ALA A 27 8.98 9.44 18.74
N LYS A 28 9.71 8.45 19.28
CA LYS A 28 9.94 8.33 20.71
C LYS A 28 10.80 9.47 21.24
N GLU A 29 11.87 9.85 20.56
CA GLU A 29 12.72 10.98 20.86
C GLU A 29 11.95 12.32 20.84
N ALA A 30 10.96 12.42 19.96
CA ALA A 30 10.05 13.58 19.91
C ALA A 30 9.02 13.59 21.06
N GLY A 31 9.06 12.63 21.97
CA GLY A 31 8.17 12.53 23.12
C GLY A 31 6.81 11.89 22.84
N CYS A 32 6.66 11.19 21.71
CA CYS A 32 5.42 10.48 21.40
C CYS A 32 5.29 9.17 22.20
N ILE A 33 4.04 8.74 22.38
CA ILE A 33 3.73 7.36 22.76
C ILE A 33 3.69 6.56 21.46
N VAL A 34 4.47 5.48 21.36
CA VAL A 34 4.66 4.73 20.12
C VAL A 34 4.22 3.29 20.31
N TYR A 35 3.20 2.88 19.56
CA TYR A 35 2.74 1.51 19.50
C TYR A 35 3.09 0.89 18.15
N LEU A 36 3.35 -0.41 18.11
CA LEU A 36 3.59 -1.16 16.87
C LEU A 36 2.58 -2.30 16.75
N VAL A 37 1.94 -2.41 15.57
CA VAL A 37 1.25 -3.61 15.10
C VAL A 37 2.08 -4.25 14.00
N THR A 38 2.41 -5.52 14.17
CA THR A 38 3.27 -6.27 13.23
C THR A 38 2.84 -7.74 13.11
N SER A 39 3.36 -8.43 12.08
CA SER A 39 3.15 -9.86 11.89
C SER A 39 3.73 -10.67 13.06
N SER A 40 3.03 -11.71 13.49
CA SER A 40 3.52 -12.67 14.48
C SER A 40 4.81 -13.38 14.07
N GLN A 41 5.06 -13.50 12.75
CA GLN A 41 6.32 -14.03 12.20
C GLN A 41 7.52 -13.11 12.51
N LEU A 42 7.29 -11.84 12.85
CA LEU A 42 8.32 -10.86 13.22
C LEU A 42 8.50 -10.70 14.73
N ARG A 43 7.92 -11.60 15.54
CA ARG A 43 7.99 -11.54 17.03
C ARG A 43 9.42 -11.47 17.56
N HIS A 44 10.35 -12.12 16.87
CA HIS A 44 11.77 -12.21 17.26
C HIS A 44 12.67 -11.27 16.46
N ALA A 45 12.09 -10.39 15.60
CA ALA A 45 12.85 -9.38 14.90
C ALA A 45 13.42 -8.33 15.90
N GLU A 46 14.50 -7.67 15.51
CA GLU A 46 15.21 -6.70 16.32
C GLU A 46 14.53 -5.33 16.32
N TRP A 47 13.24 -5.32 16.68
CA TRP A 47 12.49 -4.08 16.83
C TRP A 47 13.13 -3.17 17.88
N PRO A 48 13.11 -1.84 17.73
CA PRO A 48 13.63 -0.88 18.72
C PRO A 48 12.72 -0.83 19.95
N ARG A 49 12.74 -1.90 20.76
CA ARG A 49 11.83 -2.09 21.89
C ARG A 49 11.92 -0.98 22.93
N GLU A 50 13.10 -0.37 23.06
CA GLU A 50 13.36 0.81 23.90
C GLU A 50 12.56 2.05 23.45
N SER A 51 12.15 2.09 22.18
CA SER A 51 11.37 3.18 21.59
C SER A 51 9.88 2.87 21.45
N LEU A 52 9.43 1.72 21.93
CA LEU A 52 8.04 1.27 21.83
C LEU A 52 7.41 1.16 23.20
N ASP A 53 6.23 1.74 23.35
CA ASP A 53 5.42 1.61 24.57
C ASP A 53 4.66 0.28 24.60
N ASP A 54 4.33 -0.28 23.42
CA ASP A 54 3.77 -1.64 23.31
C ASP A 54 3.92 -2.19 21.88
N ILE A 55 3.87 -3.54 21.75
CA ILE A 55 3.90 -4.25 20.45
C ILE A 55 2.77 -5.26 20.42
N PHE A 56 1.98 -5.22 19.35
CA PHE A 56 0.88 -6.12 19.11
C PHE A 56 1.16 -6.97 17.87
N PHE A 57 0.91 -8.26 17.98
CA PHE A 57 1.19 -9.23 16.94
C PHE A 57 -0.10 -9.73 16.29
N VAL A 58 -0.11 -9.77 14.97
CA VAL A 58 -1.21 -10.26 14.15
C VAL A 58 -0.76 -11.49 13.40
N ASP A 59 -1.58 -12.52 13.38
CA ASP A 59 -1.29 -13.72 12.62
C ASP A 59 -1.55 -13.50 11.13
N ASP A 60 -0.64 -14.02 10.31
CA ASP A 60 -0.75 -13.94 8.86
C ASP A 60 -1.65 -15.08 8.35
N ILE A 61 -2.65 -14.75 7.51
CA ILE A 61 -3.55 -15.73 6.90
C ILE A 61 -2.72 -16.65 5.98
N ASP A 62 -2.92 -17.95 6.12
CA ASP A 62 -2.25 -18.99 5.33
C ASP A 62 -0.71 -18.88 5.35
N GLY A 63 -0.14 -18.23 6.37
CA GLY A 63 1.29 -17.99 6.50
C GLY A 63 1.85 -16.98 5.48
N VAL A 64 0.98 -16.30 4.72
CA VAL A 64 1.38 -15.28 3.74
C VAL A 64 1.64 -13.97 4.47
N LYS A 65 2.91 -13.60 4.56
CA LYS A 65 3.37 -12.43 5.31
C LYS A 65 2.64 -11.15 4.90
N GLY A 66 2.10 -10.47 5.90
CA GLY A 66 1.34 -9.23 5.71
C GLY A 66 -0.09 -9.43 5.22
N HIS A 67 -0.54 -10.66 5.04
CA HIS A 67 -1.93 -10.98 4.71
C HIS A 67 -2.72 -11.15 6.01
N TRP A 68 -3.32 -10.08 6.50
CA TRP A 68 -4.03 -10.01 7.78
C TRP A 68 -5.55 -10.07 7.60
N ASN A 69 -6.24 -10.66 8.58
CA ASN A 69 -7.67 -10.48 8.72
C ASN A 69 -7.96 -9.10 9.31
N MET A 70 -8.28 -8.13 8.47
CA MET A 70 -8.49 -6.74 8.91
C MET A 70 -9.67 -6.59 9.88
N GLN A 71 -10.67 -7.46 9.84
CA GLN A 71 -11.77 -7.42 10.81
C GLN A 71 -11.29 -7.79 12.23
N GLU A 72 -10.39 -8.75 12.35
CA GLU A 72 -9.76 -9.11 13.63
C GLU A 72 -8.82 -8.00 14.11
N VAL A 73 -8.05 -7.38 13.21
CA VAL A 73 -7.19 -6.23 13.54
C VAL A 73 -8.04 -5.07 14.06
N ILE A 74 -9.13 -4.74 13.38
CA ILE A 74 -10.08 -3.69 13.80
C ILE A 74 -10.66 -4.03 15.19
N GLY A 75 -11.11 -5.26 15.39
CA GLY A 75 -11.67 -5.70 16.67
C GLY A 75 -10.65 -5.61 17.82
N GLY A 76 -9.42 -6.04 17.58
CA GLY A 76 -8.31 -5.94 18.54
C GLY A 76 -7.95 -4.50 18.89
N LEU A 77 -7.85 -3.63 17.88
CA LEU A 77 -7.58 -2.20 18.09
C LEU A 77 -8.73 -1.49 18.81
N ALA A 78 -9.99 -1.80 18.49
CA ALA A 78 -11.14 -1.26 19.18
C ALA A 78 -11.12 -1.60 20.67
N TRP A 79 -10.65 -2.80 21.02
CA TRP A 79 -10.46 -3.19 22.41
C TRP A 79 -9.30 -2.42 23.08
N LEU A 80 -8.17 -2.28 22.40
CA LEU A 80 -6.99 -1.54 22.91
C LEU A 80 -7.31 -0.06 23.15
N MET A 81 -8.05 0.56 22.25
CA MET A 81 -8.40 1.97 22.31
C MET A 81 -9.28 2.34 23.53
N ARG A 82 -9.84 1.36 24.24
CA ARG A 82 -10.53 1.61 25.50
C ARG A 82 -9.60 2.20 26.59
N THR A 83 -8.31 1.89 26.51
CA THR A 83 -7.31 2.31 27.53
C THR A 83 -6.08 2.97 26.93
N LYS A 84 -5.84 2.79 25.64
CA LYS A 84 -4.69 3.34 24.91
C LYS A 84 -5.20 4.24 23.78
N PRO A 85 -5.21 5.57 23.95
CA PRO A 85 -5.62 6.47 22.87
C PRO A 85 -4.66 6.33 21.69
N ILE A 86 -5.19 6.48 20.48
CA ILE A 86 -4.40 6.48 19.23
C ILE A 86 -4.79 7.75 18.46
N ASP A 87 -3.84 8.68 18.36
CA ASP A 87 -4.06 9.96 17.66
C ASP A 87 -3.69 9.89 16.18
N ARG A 88 -2.71 9.03 15.84
CA ARG A 88 -2.23 8.86 14.47
C ARG A 88 -1.95 7.39 14.18
N ILE A 89 -2.16 7.01 12.91
CA ILE A 89 -1.79 5.69 12.37
C ILE A 89 -0.83 5.92 11.20
N VAL A 90 0.34 5.29 11.27
CA VAL A 90 1.41 5.42 10.27
C VAL A 90 1.76 4.05 9.72
N SER A 91 1.66 3.89 8.42
CA SER A 91 2.14 2.69 7.72
C SER A 91 3.61 2.86 7.40
N LEU A 92 4.43 1.91 7.80
CA LEU A 92 5.90 1.98 7.66
C LEU A 92 6.42 1.28 6.42
N ASP A 93 5.53 0.63 5.67
CA ASP A 93 5.84 -0.01 4.39
C ASP A 93 4.73 0.27 3.36
N ASP A 94 5.08 0.20 2.09
CA ASP A 94 4.17 0.32 0.96
C ASP A 94 2.98 -0.65 1.04
N PHE A 95 3.24 -1.90 1.48
CA PHE A 95 2.22 -2.94 1.60
C PHE A 95 1.22 -2.69 2.75
N ASP A 96 1.53 -1.77 3.65
CA ASP A 96 0.69 -1.43 4.79
C ASP A 96 -0.13 -0.16 4.60
N VAL A 97 0.08 0.58 3.50
CA VAL A 97 -0.59 1.85 3.23
C VAL A 97 -2.12 1.68 3.21
N GLU A 98 -2.62 0.62 2.57
CA GLU A 98 -4.06 0.35 2.49
C GLU A 98 -4.64 -0.07 3.86
N LYS A 99 -3.90 -0.89 4.64
CA LYS A 99 -4.29 -1.27 6.01
C LYS A 99 -4.40 -0.03 6.92
N GLY A 100 -3.38 0.82 6.90
CA GLY A 100 -3.41 2.07 7.68
C GLY A 100 -4.52 3.01 7.26
N ALA A 101 -4.85 3.08 5.96
CA ALA A 101 -5.95 3.88 5.45
C ALA A 101 -7.30 3.35 5.92
N GLU A 102 -7.52 2.04 5.88
CA GLU A 102 -8.74 1.39 6.37
C GLU A 102 -8.95 1.64 7.87
N LEU A 103 -7.90 1.46 8.67
CA LEU A 103 -7.97 1.72 10.11
C LEU A 103 -8.25 3.19 10.42
N ARG A 104 -7.60 4.13 9.72
CA ARG A 104 -7.88 5.56 9.89
C ARG A 104 -9.34 5.90 9.58
N GLU A 105 -9.88 5.39 8.49
CA GLU A 105 -11.30 5.62 8.15
C GLU A 105 -12.24 4.98 9.17
N HIS A 106 -11.98 3.75 9.59
CA HIS A 106 -12.82 3.05 10.56
C HIS A 106 -12.88 3.79 11.89
N PHE A 107 -11.73 4.18 12.45
CA PHE A 107 -11.61 4.83 13.75
C PHE A 107 -11.71 6.36 13.70
N ARG A 108 -11.95 6.95 12.54
CA ARG A 108 -12.01 8.40 12.34
C ARG A 108 -10.73 9.13 12.77
N ILE A 109 -9.59 8.45 12.65
CA ILE A 109 -8.29 9.03 12.92
C ILE A 109 -7.84 9.87 11.72
N PRO A 110 -7.34 11.10 11.94
CA PRO A 110 -6.91 11.97 10.84
C PRO A 110 -5.81 11.37 9.97
N GLY A 111 -5.93 11.53 8.66
CA GLY A 111 -4.95 11.07 7.69
C GLY A 111 -5.58 10.60 6.39
N MET A 112 -4.74 10.08 5.51
CA MET A 112 -5.16 9.58 4.20
C MET A 112 -6.01 8.32 4.35
N GLY A 113 -7.25 8.38 3.83
CA GLY A 113 -8.18 7.26 3.82
C GLY A 113 -8.03 6.36 2.57
N GLN A 114 -8.90 5.34 2.47
CA GLN A 114 -8.82 4.30 1.44
C GLN A 114 -8.89 4.82 0.00
N THR A 115 -9.78 5.77 -0.28
CA THR A 115 -9.90 6.35 -1.62
C THR A 115 -8.62 7.05 -2.05
N THR A 116 -8.05 7.87 -1.16
CA THR A 116 -6.84 8.64 -1.45
C THR A 116 -5.61 7.76 -1.53
N CYS A 117 -5.47 6.76 -0.64
CA CYS A 117 -4.28 5.90 -0.63
C CYS A 117 -4.12 5.08 -1.93
N ARG A 118 -5.22 4.76 -2.60
CA ARG A 118 -5.20 4.06 -3.89
C ARG A 118 -4.44 4.83 -4.98
N TYR A 119 -4.42 6.15 -4.93
CA TYR A 119 -3.64 6.94 -5.88
C TYR A 119 -2.12 6.73 -5.73
N PHE A 120 -1.67 6.17 -4.62
CA PHE A 120 -0.26 5.88 -4.34
C PHE A 120 0.08 4.39 -4.41
N ARG A 121 -0.93 3.50 -4.32
CA ARG A 121 -0.73 2.05 -4.30
C ARG A 121 -1.25 1.33 -5.54
N ASP A 122 -2.40 1.75 -6.06
CA ASP A 122 -3.05 1.14 -7.21
C ASP A 122 -2.64 1.86 -8.50
N LYS A 123 -1.85 1.19 -9.34
CA LYS A 123 -1.35 1.78 -10.60
C LYS A 123 -2.46 2.22 -11.54
N LEU A 124 -3.62 1.54 -11.55
CA LEU A 124 -4.76 1.97 -12.36
C LEU A 124 -5.36 3.27 -11.82
N ALA A 125 -5.62 3.34 -10.52
CA ALA A 125 -6.14 4.56 -9.87
C ALA A 125 -5.14 5.73 -10.01
N MET A 126 -3.84 5.45 -9.84
CA MET A 126 -2.76 6.43 -10.06
C MET A 126 -2.77 6.99 -11.48
N ARG A 127 -2.89 6.13 -12.51
CA ARG A 127 -2.95 6.55 -13.91
C ARG A 127 -4.21 7.36 -14.21
N MET A 128 -5.36 6.93 -13.69
CA MET A 128 -6.63 7.66 -13.84
C MET A 128 -6.53 9.05 -13.23
N LYS A 129 -6.00 9.16 -11.99
CA LYS A 129 -5.85 10.45 -11.31
C LYS A 129 -4.84 11.37 -12.01
N ALA A 130 -3.72 10.84 -12.46
CA ALA A 130 -2.75 11.60 -13.22
C ALA A 130 -3.34 12.14 -14.53
N LYS A 131 -4.11 11.30 -15.27
CA LYS A 131 -4.81 11.73 -16.49
C LYS A 131 -5.83 12.84 -16.24
N GLU A 132 -6.62 12.71 -15.15
CA GLU A 132 -7.57 13.74 -14.73
C GLU A 132 -6.89 15.09 -14.47
N LEU A 133 -5.68 15.05 -13.89
CA LEU A 133 -4.86 16.24 -13.60
C LEU A 133 -3.97 16.68 -14.78
N ASN A 134 -4.17 16.14 -15.98
CA ASN A 134 -3.37 16.42 -17.18
C ASN A 134 -1.87 16.12 -17.00
N ILE A 135 -1.50 15.24 -16.10
CA ILE A 135 -0.14 14.72 -15.96
C ILE A 135 0.07 13.64 -17.03
N ARG A 136 1.16 13.74 -17.78
CA ARG A 136 1.46 12.77 -18.84
C ARG A 136 1.73 11.39 -18.25
N VAL A 137 0.99 10.41 -18.73
CA VAL A 137 1.16 8.98 -18.41
C VAL A 137 1.14 8.17 -19.72
N PRO A 138 1.73 6.97 -19.77
CA PRO A 138 1.53 6.05 -20.88
C PRO A 138 0.04 5.81 -21.10
N GLN A 139 -0.36 5.55 -22.32
CA GLN A 139 -1.73 5.10 -22.59
C GLN A 139 -1.97 3.79 -21.85
N PHE A 140 -3.10 3.67 -21.17
CA PHE A 140 -3.43 2.54 -20.33
C PHE A 140 -4.91 2.19 -20.39
N ASN A 141 -5.25 0.95 -20.03
CA ASN A 141 -6.62 0.50 -19.84
C ASN A 141 -6.73 -0.49 -18.68
N SER A 142 -7.91 -0.58 -18.11
CA SER A 142 -8.26 -1.69 -17.20
C SER A 142 -8.45 -2.98 -18.03
N LEU A 143 -8.46 -4.11 -17.34
CA LEU A 143 -8.78 -5.40 -17.97
C LEU A 143 -10.19 -5.90 -17.60
N PHE A 144 -11.13 -4.98 -17.32
CA PHE A 144 -12.47 -5.35 -16.83
C PHE A 144 -13.43 -5.74 -17.96
N ASN A 145 -13.35 -5.07 -19.10
CA ASN A 145 -14.26 -5.25 -20.22
C ASN A 145 -13.48 -5.62 -21.48
N ASP A 146 -13.90 -6.70 -22.17
CA ASP A 146 -13.20 -7.21 -23.35
C ASP A 146 -13.28 -6.27 -24.54
N ASN A 147 -14.40 -5.56 -24.72
CA ASN A 147 -14.53 -4.59 -25.81
C ASN A 147 -13.58 -3.41 -25.61
N ASP A 148 -13.43 -2.93 -24.38
CA ASP A 148 -12.50 -1.85 -24.05
C ASP A 148 -11.04 -2.30 -24.25
N VAL A 149 -10.71 -3.53 -23.87
CA VAL A 149 -9.38 -4.12 -24.10
C VAL A 149 -9.11 -4.26 -25.60
N ASN A 150 -10.07 -4.77 -26.40
CA ASN A 150 -9.93 -4.88 -27.85
C ASN A 150 -9.73 -3.51 -28.48
N HIS A 151 -10.56 -2.53 -28.11
CA HIS A 151 -10.42 -1.16 -28.62
C HIS A 151 -9.04 -0.57 -28.29
N TYR A 152 -8.55 -0.81 -27.06
CA TYR A 152 -7.22 -0.36 -26.65
C TYR A 152 -6.11 -1.01 -27.49
N LEU A 153 -6.16 -2.32 -27.70
CA LEU A 153 -5.19 -3.06 -28.50
C LEU A 153 -5.21 -2.66 -29.99
N ASP A 154 -6.38 -2.24 -30.50
CA ASP A 154 -6.53 -1.79 -31.90
C ASP A 154 -6.06 -0.34 -32.10
N THR A 155 -6.09 0.49 -31.06
CA THR A 155 -5.80 1.93 -31.19
C THR A 155 -4.44 2.34 -30.62
N VAL A 156 -3.85 1.55 -29.74
CA VAL A 156 -2.57 1.83 -29.08
C VAL A 156 -1.49 0.90 -29.63
N ALA A 157 -0.44 1.47 -30.19
CA ALA A 157 0.65 0.69 -30.77
C ALA A 157 1.38 -0.17 -29.72
N ALA A 158 1.68 -1.43 -30.12
CA ALA A 158 2.54 -2.33 -29.34
C ALA A 158 3.99 -1.78 -29.22
N PRO A 159 4.81 -2.29 -28.30
CA PRO A 159 4.48 -3.32 -27.32
C PRO A 159 3.72 -2.77 -26.09
N TRP A 160 3.02 -3.65 -25.41
CA TRP A 160 2.28 -3.34 -24.19
C TRP A 160 2.84 -4.08 -22.99
N LEU A 161 2.59 -3.51 -21.79
CA LEU A 161 2.88 -4.15 -20.51
C LEU A 161 1.57 -4.49 -19.81
N ILE A 162 1.40 -5.74 -19.45
CA ILE A 162 0.33 -6.20 -18.56
C ILE A 162 0.98 -6.40 -17.20
N LYS A 163 0.48 -5.69 -16.18
CA LYS A 163 1.10 -5.65 -14.86
C LYS A 163 0.10 -5.60 -13.73
N PRO A 164 0.44 -6.17 -12.56
CA PRO A 164 -0.39 -6.06 -11.36
C PRO A 164 -0.53 -4.59 -10.92
N ARG A 165 -1.71 -4.27 -10.40
CA ARG A 165 -2.05 -2.92 -9.92
C ARG A 165 -1.34 -2.56 -8.62
N GLY A 166 -1.26 -3.51 -7.67
CA GLY A 166 -0.76 -3.29 -6.31
C GLY A 166 0.66 -3.78 -6.01
N GLU A 167 1.30 -4.51 -6.93
CA GLU A 167 2.64 -5.07 -6.69
C GLU A 167 3.76 -4.03 -6.80
N ALA A 168 4.86 -4.29 -6.07
CA ALA A 168 6.09 -3.50 -6.10
C ALA A 168 7.21 -4.23 -6.85
N SER A 169 8.36 -3.57 -7.06
CA SER A 169 9.61 -4.16 -7.57
C SER A 169 9.49 -4.86 -8.93
N ALA A 170 8.64 -4.36 -9.82
CA ALA A 170 8.42 -4.90 -11.17
C ALA A 170 7.94 -6.38 -11.21
N THR A 171 7.45 -6.92 -10.10
CA THR A 171 6.96 -8.29 -10.01
C THR A 171 5.71 -8.49 -10.88
N GLY A 172 5.65 -9.60 -11.61
CA GLY A 172 4.47 -10.00 -12.38
C GLY A 172 4.21 -9.20 -13.66
N ILE A 173 5.16 -8.37 -14.11
CA ILE A 173 5.03 -7.63 -15.37
C ILE A 173 5.27 -8.58 -16.55
N LYS A 174 4.34 -8.59 -17.50
CA LYS A 174 4.46 -9.33 -18.76
C LYS A 174 4.39 -8.35 -19.93
N LYS A 175 5.22 -8.56 -20.94
CA LYS A 175 5.27 -7.73 -22.16
C LYS A 175 4.63 -8.51 -23.30
N ALA A 176 3.79 -7.84 -24.09
CA ALA A 176 3.15 -8.39 -25.28
C ALA A 176 3.50 -7.55 -26.51
N HIS A 177 3.79 -8.20 -27.62
CA HIS A 177 4.18 -7.60 -28.88
C HIS A 177 3.10 -7.70 -29.95
N SER A 178 2.11 -8.59 -29.75
CA SER A 178 0.96 -8.75 -30.62
C SER A 178 -0.34 -8.83 -29.81
N LYS A 179 -1.47 -8.65 -30.50
CA LYS A 179 -2.81 -8.74 -29.90
C LYS A 179 -3.07 -10.15 -29.36
N GLU A 180 -2.60 -11.18 -30.05
CA GLU A 180 -2.68 -12.57 -29.67
C GLU A 180 -1.93 -12.82 -28.37
N GLU A 181 -0.66 -12.40 -28.29
CA GLU A 181 0.14 -12.51 -27.07
C GLU A 181 -0.52 -11.78 -25.89
N ALA A 182 -1.09 -10.60 -26.12
CA ALA A 182 -1.77 -9.86 -25.08
C ALA A 182 -2.97 -10.64 -24.52
N TRP A 183 -3.79 -11.21 -25.42
CA TRP A 183 -4.94 -12.01 -25.00
C TRP A 183 -4.54 -13.32 -24.32
N ASP A 184 -3.48 -13.98 -24.78
CA ASP A 184 -2.94 -15.19 -24.13
C ASP A 184 -2.53 -14.88 -22.69
N ILE A 185 -1.85 -13.75 -22.47
CA ILE A 185 -1.47 -13.30 -21.14
C ILE A 185 -2.71 -13.00 -20.28
N ILE A 186 -3.69 -12.27 -20.83
CA ILE A 186 -4.90 -11.87 -20.11
C ILE A 186 -5.74 -13.10 -19.75
N ASN A 187 -5.92 -14.04 -20.67
CA ASN A 187 -6.67 -15.27 -20.45
C ASN A 187 -6.02 -16.14 -19.37
N ASN A 188 -4.69 -16.21 -19.33
CA ASN A 188 -3.95 -16.93 -18.31
C ASN A 188 -4.04 -16.29 -16.90
N LEU A 189 -4.50 -15.05 -16.78
CA LEU A 189 -4.79 -14.42 -15.48
C LEU A 189 -6.10 -14.94 -14.87
N GLY A 190 -7.02 -15.44 -15.68
CA GLY A 190 -8.35 -15.91 -15.26
C GLY A 190 -9.07 -14.83 -14.45
N ASP A 191 -9.65 -15.20 -13.32
CA ASP A 191 -10.39 -14.27 -12.46
C ASP A 191 -9.51 -13.17 -11.84
N ASN A 192 -8.18 -13.36 -11.84
CA ASN A 192 -7.25 -12.33 -11.32
C ASN A 192 -6.99 -11.18 -12.29
N ARG A 193 -7.58 -11.21 -13.51
CA ARG A 193 -7.39 -10.13 -14.50
C ARG A 193 -7.80 -8.76 -13.96
N HIS A 194 -8.79 -8.69 -13.07
CA HIS A 194 -9.22 -7.45 -12.42
C HIS A 194 -8.13 -6.80 -11.54
N LYS A 195 -7.14 -7.57 -11.10
CA LYS A 195 -5.97 -7.10 -10.33
C LYS A 195 -4.85 -6.55 -11.20
N CYS A 196 -5.02 -6.54 -12.53
CA CYS A 196 -4.03 -6.07 -13.48
C CYS A 196 -4.56 -4.91 -14.33
N LEU A 197 -3.63 -4.21 -14.99
CA LEU A 197 -3.88 -3.23 -16.04
C LEU A 197 -2.98 -3.52 -17.23
N ILE A 198 -3.34 -2.97 -18.39
CA ILE A 198 -2.49 -2.90 -19.58
C ILE A 198 -2.05 -1.46 -19.79
N GLU A 199 -0.79 -1.25 -20.13
CA GLU A 199 -0.29 0.08 -20.54
C GLU A 199 0.69 -0.04 -21.70
N GLN A 200 0.80 1.03 -22.49
CA GLN A 200 1.78 1.12 -23.56
C GLN A 200 3.20 1.11 -22.99
N PHE A 201 4.05 0.23 -23.53
CA PHE A 201 5.47 0.26 -23.18
C PHE A 201 6.11 1.55 -23.69
N ARG A 202 6.72 2.30 -22.81
CA ARG A 202 7.53 3.47 -23.15
C ARG A 202 8.94 3.19 -22.66
N PRO A 203 9.93 3.06 -23.56
CA PRO A 203 11.31 3.00 -23.14
C PRO A 203 11.66 4.30 -22.43
N ALA A 204 12.20 4.18 -21.21
CA ALA A 204 12.64 5.31 -20.42
C ALA A 204 14.01 5.01 -19.83
N MET A 205 14.83 6.05 -19.71
CA MET A 205 16.02 5.99 -18.87
C MET A 205 15.58 6.17 -17.42
N PHE A 206 15.95 5.23 -16.54
CA PHE A 206 15.74 5.40 -15.11
C PHE A 206 16.82 6.32 -14.57
N ILE A 207 16.41 7.47 -14.04
CA ILE A 207 17.29 8.37 -13.27
C ILE A 207 16.87 8.21 -11.83
N THR A 208 17.73 7.60 -11.00
CA THR A 208 17.54 7.58 -9.55
C THR A 208 18.21 8.83 -8.97
N LEU A 209 17.40 9.73 -8.44
CA LEU A 209 17.88 10.82 -7.60
C LEU A 209 18.01 10.25 -6.18
N MET A 210 19.23 10.07 -5.71
CA MET A 210 19.51 9.90 -4.29
C MET A 210 19.53 11.31 -3.68
N LEU A 211 18.58 11.59 -2.81
CA LEU A 211 18.57 12.77 -1.96
C LEU A 211 19.16 12.43 -0.61
#